data_67deb4fd3c6c401da0c9e2361b2a26dc
#
_entry.id   67deb4fd3c6c401da0c9e2361b2a26dc
#
_cell.length_a   1.000
_cell.length_b   1.000
_cell.length_c   1.000
_cell.angle_alpha   90.00
_cell.angle_beta   90.00
_cell.angle_gamma   90.00
#
_symmetry.space_group_name_H-M   'P 1'
#
loop_
_entity.id
_entity.type
_entity.pdbx_description
1 polymer ?
#
loop_
_entity_poly.entity_id
_entity_poly.type
_entity_poly.pdbx_seq_one_letter_code
_entity_poly.pdbx_strand_id
1 'polypeptide(L)' 'MIELAKRFIGKECLVYAFDSGHTFEGVIKEVSDGAVLLEKDGTLEAINLDFVIRIREYPKNKKGKKKSVVLD' A
#
# COMPACT_ATOMS: atom_id res chain seq x y z
N MET A 1 2.59 -13.05 5.28
CA MET A 1 2.48 -11.78 4.56
C MET A 1 3.71 -10.87 4.70
N ILE A 2 4.39 -10.93 5.84
CA ILE A 2 5.53 -10.03 6.07
C ILE A 2 6.58 -10.09 4.97
N GLU A 3 7.01 -11.27 4.61
CA GLU A 3 8.08 -11.39 3.61
C GLU A 3 7.64 -10.88 2.24
N LEU A 4 6.41 -11.14 1.89
CA LEU A 4 5.91 -10.65 0.61
C LEU A 4 5.69 -9.15 0.63
N ALA A 5 5.24 -8.63 1.76
CA ALA A 5 5.02 -7.19 1.88
C ALA A 5 6.32 -6.42 1.70
N LYS A 6 7.44 -6.99 2.14
CA LYS A 6 8.73 -6.33 2.00
C LYS A 6 9.13 -6.10 0.56
N ARG A 7 8.57 -6.88 -0.35
CA ARG A 7 8.89 -6.72 -1.77
C ARG A 7 8.31 -5.42 -2.34
N PHE A 8 7.39 -4.82 -1.63
CA PHE A 8 6.76 -3.60 -2.10
C PHE A 8 7.40 -2.33 -1.52
N ILE A 9 8.43 -2.49 -0.70
CA ILE A 9 9.09 -1.32 -0.12
C ILE A 9 9.65 -0.45 -1.23
N GLY A 10 9.38 0.84 -1.13
CA GLY A 10 9.81 1.81 -2.13
C GLY A 10 8.84 2.01 -3.27
N LYS A 11 7.77 1.22 -3.29
CA LYS A 11 6.79 1.29 -4.37
C LYS A 11 5.50 1.94 -3.88
N GLU A 12 4.86 2.63 -4.79
CA GLU A 12 3.55 3.20 -4.49
C GLU A 12 2.52 2.09 -4.59
N CYS A 13 1.77 1.89 -3.53
CA CYS A 13 0.91 0.72 -3.40
C CYS A 13 -0.47 1.07 -2.90
N LEU A 14 -1.37 0.14 -3.13
CA LEU A 14 -2.70 0.15 -2.53
C LEU A 14 -2.72 -0.98 -1.50
N VAL A 15 -3.17 -0.65 -0.30
CA VAL A 15 -3.24 -1.60 0.79
C VAL A 15 -4.70 -1.74 1.19
N TYR A 16 -5.22 -2.94 1.07
CA TYR A 16 -6.62 -3.22 1.37
C TYR A 16 -6.73 -3.80 2.76
N ALA A 17 -7.44 -3.11 3.63
CA ALA A 17 -7.61 -3.55 5.00
C ALA A 17 -8.91 -4.31 5.15
N PHE A 18 -8.88 -5.29 6.03
CA PHE A 18 -9.99 -6.19 6.27
C PHE A 18 -11.15 -5.40 6.84
N ASP A 19 -11.74 -5.19 7.44
CA ASP A 19 -12.79 -4.66 8.27
C ASP A 19 -13.46 -3.37 7.80
N SER A 20 -12.68 -2.40 7.43
CA SER A 20 -13.26 -1.09 7.16
C SER A 20 -13.72 -0.92 5.73
N GLY A 21 -13.32 -1.81 4.84
CA GLY A 21 -13.54 -1.60 3.42
C GLY A 21 -12.71 -0.47 2.88
N HIS A 22 -11.82 0.07 3.68
CA HIS A 22 -10.96 1.15 3.24
C HIS A 22 -9.77 0.64 2.47
N THR A 23 -9.36 1.44 1.50
CA THR A 23 -8.15 1.20 0.77
C THR A 23 -7.21 2.35 1.11
N PHE A 24 -6.00 2.00 1.54
CA PHE A 24 -4.99 3.00 1.83
C PHE A 24 -4.00 3.02 0.70
N GLU A 25 -3.51 4.20 0.35
CA GLU A 25 -2.52 4.28 -0.70
C GLU A 25 -1.33 5.09 -0.24
N GLY A 26 -0.18 4.78 -0.82
CA GLY A 26 1.05 5.49 -0.50
C GLY A 26 2.25 4.64 -0.84
N VAL A 27 3.42 5.20 -0.57
CA VAL A 27 4.68 4.49 -0.77
C VAL A 27 4.98 3.71 0.50
N ILE A 28 5.24 2.42 0.34
CA ILE A 28 5.63 1.62 1.50
C ILE A 28 7.07 1.95 1.83
N LYS A 29 7.29 2.48 3.02
CA LYS A 29 8.62 2.87 3.45
C LYS A 29 9.29 1.79 4.26
N GLU A 30 8.52 1.04 5.00
CA GLU A 30 9.08 0.05 5.91
C GLU A 30 8.04 -1.01 6.24
N VAL A 31 8.50 -2.23 6.45
CA VAL A 31 7.67 -3.32 6.94
C VAL A 31 8.40 -3.91 8.14
N SER A 32 7.88 -3.68 9.32
CA SER A 32 8.50 -4.21 10.53
C SER A 32 7.48 -4.22 11.66
N ASP A 33 7.77 -5.00 12.68
CA ASP A 33 6.91 -5.09 13.87
C ASP A 33 5.46 -5.42 13.53
N GLY A 34 5.26 -6.19 12.47
CA GLY A 34 3.91 -6.57 12.09
C GLY A 34 3.10 -5.46 11.49
N ALA A 35 3.75 -4.40 11.00
CA ALA A 35 3.06 -3.26 10.43
C ALA A 35 3.72 -2.81 9.14
N VAL A 36 2.94 -2.09 8.34
CA VAL A 36 3.42 -1.45 7.12
C VAL A 36 3.39 0.05 7.35
N LEU A 37 4.51 0.70 7.06
CA LEU A 37 4.58 2.15 7.15
C LEU A 37 4.38 2.75 5.77
N LEU A 38 3.32 3.51 5.61
CA LEU A 38 2.98 4.17 4.35
C LEU A 38 3.25 5.66 4.44
N GLU A 39 3.70 6.22 3.34
CA GLU A 39 3.84 7.67 3.23
C GLU A 39 3.02 8.16 2.06
N LYS A 40 2.21 9.18 2.31
CA LYS A 40 1.47 9.84 1.24
C LYS A 40 1.46 11.33 1.51
N ASP A 41 1.95 12.09 0.54
CA ASP A 41 1.95 13.56 0.63
C ASP A 41 2.61 14.05 1.91
N GLY A 42 3.71 13.41 2.28
CA GLY A 42 4.45 13.81 3.46
C GLY A 42 3.89 13.31 4.77
N THR A 43 2.80 12.57 4.73
CA THR A 43 2.19 12.04 5.94
C THR A 43 2.51 10.55 6.06
N LEU A 44 2.93 10.15 7.25
CA LEU A 44 3.24 8.75 7.53
C LEU A 44 2.08 8.11 8.25
N GLU A 45 1.83 6.84 7.92
CA GLU A 45 0.75 6.09 8.54
C GLU A 45 1.19 4.65 8.68
N ALA A 46 0.96 4.07 9.85
CA ALA A 46 1.29 2.67 10.09
C ALA A 46 0.01 1.84 10.09
N ILE A 47 0.03 0.75 9.35
CA ILE A 47 -1.13 -0.12 9.24
C ILE A 47 -0.74 -1.50 9.73
N ASN A 48 -1.54 -2.05 10.64
CA ASN A 48 -1.28 -3.37 11.20
C ASN A 48 -1.46 -4.44 10.12
N LEU A 49 -0.42 -5.22 9.89
CA LEU A 49 -0.46 -6.26 8.87
C LEU A 49 -1.50 -7.34 9.16
N ASP A 50 -1.87 -7.52 10.42
CA ASP A 50 -2.91 -8.49 10.74
C ASP A 50 -4.25 -8.16 10.10
N PHE A 51 -4.46 -6.92 9.75
CA PHE A 51 -5.70 -6.48 9.12
C PHE A 51 -5.57 -6.24 7.64
N VAL A 52 -4.41 -6.52 7.08
CA VAL A 52 -4.18 -6.32 5.66
C VAL A 52 -4.51 -7.62 4.94
N ILE A 53 -5.41 -7.54 3.97
CA ILE A 53 -5.78 -8.70 3.19
C ILE A 53 -5.13 -8.71 1.81
N ARG A 54 -4.62 -7.55 1.38
CA ARG A 54 -4.08 -7.46 0.04
C ARG A 54 -3.21 -6.22 -0.09
N ILE A 55 -2.09 -6.38 -0.79
CA ILE A 55 -1.23 -5.26 -1.16
C ILE A 55 -1.01 -5.38 -2.65
N ARG A 56 -1.16 -4.27 -3.38
CA ARG A 56 -0.84 -4.29 -4.80
C ARG A 56 -0.18 -2.98 -5.15
N GLU A 57 0.66 -3.06 -6.17
CA GLU A 57 1.32 -1.87 -6.67
C GLU A 57 0.28 -0.98 -7.34
N TYR A 58 0.38 0.33 -7.13
CA TYR A 58 -0.57 1.27 -7.70
C TYR A 58 -0.50 1.18 -9.23
N PRO A 59 -1.62 1.02 -9.91
CA PRO A 59 -1.62 0.88 -11.37
C PRO A 59 -1.06 2.12 -12.05
N LYS A 60 -0.29 1.90 -13.11
CA LYS A 60 0.27 2.98 -13.90
C LYS A 60 -0.06 2.73 -15.36
N ASN A 61 -0.23 3.82 -16.11
CA ASN A 61 -0.43 3.68 -17.54
C ASN A 61 0.94 3.53 -18.20
N LYS A 62 0.93 3.40 -19.52
CA LYS A 62 2.16 3.17 -20.28
C LYS A 62 3.18 4.29 -20.12
N LYS A 63 2.73 5.48 -19.79
CA LYS A 63 3.63 6.62 -19.64
C LYS A 63 4.08 6.80 -18.21
N GLY A 64 3.77 5.87 -17.35
CA GLY A 64 4.16 5.94 -15.96
C GLY A 64 3.24 6.75 -15.08
N LYS A 65 2.17 7.28 -15.64
CA LYS A 65 1.21 8.01 -14.84
C LYS A 65 0.27 7.05 -14.15
N LYS A 66 -0.22 7.45 -13.00
CA LYS A 66 -1.16 6.63 -12.28
C LYS A 66 -2.50 6.59 -13.01
N LYS A 67 -3.09 5.42 -13.02
CA LYS A 67 -4.46 5.30 -13.46
C LYS A 67 -5.38 5.66 -12.32
N SER A 68 -6.57 6.09 -12.67
CA SER A 68 -7.60 6.25 -11.66
C SER A 68 -8.05 4.87 -11.21
N VAL A 69 -7.97 4.62 -9.94
CA VAL A 69 -8.37 3.33 -9.38
C VAL A 69 -9.87 3.13 -9.50
N VAL A 70 -10.60 4.22 -9.47
CA VAL A 70 -12.06 4.18 -9.49
C VAL A 70 -12.60 3.62 -10.79
N LEU A 71 -11.84 3.75 -11.84
CA LEU A 71 -12.29 3.32 -13.16
C LEU A 71 -12.03 1.86 -13.45
N ASP A 72 -11.38 1.18 -12.56
CA ASP A 72 -11.04 -0.23 -12.77
C ASP A 72 -12.19 -1.15 -12.43
#